data_c009bfb317e3f032aecfda53c0576298
#
_entry.id   c009bfb317e3f032aecfda53c0576298
#
_cell.length_a   1.000
_cell.length_b   1.000
_cell.length_c   1.000
_cell.angle_alpha   90.00
_cell.angle_beta   90.00
_cell.angle_gamma   90.00
#
_symmetry.space_group_name_H-M   'P 1'
#
loop_
_entity.id
_entity.type
_entity.pdbx_description
1 polymer ?
#
loop_
_entity_poly.entity_id
_entity_poly.type
_entity_poly.pdbx_seq_one_letter_code
_entity_poly.pdbx_strand_id
1 'polypeptide(L)'
;MRNQKVYEADDKMISLIKDNYNVLQSLGCFGINLGFGDKTVRTVCEEQNVDTLTFLTVVNFTINGERSFIDLANLSVPTLLRYLKASHEYYNGFQLPFIRKELCEAIDIESSLGKLIMKLYDAYAKAITSHMKFEEKMVFPYIERLLEGELSDNYDIDTYSKHHGQEGERLRELKSIIIKYLPSDKLHNNKLSATLYDIYNNEDWLRLHAEVEDKILLPAIKRLEDKNKKGGVGQKISDMLAKSSDTSELLGEREKEVIVALVQGMSNKEIAEHLCIATNTVITHRRNIARKLQIHSAAGLTIYAIVNNLVDISSVKL
;
A
#
# COMPACT_ATOMS: atom_id res chain seq x y z
N MET A 1 7.12 -8.77 -32.64
CA MET A 1 6.40 -8.20 -31.46
C MET A 1 5.21 -9.10 -31.21
N ARG A 2 5.17 -9.86 -30.08
CA ARG A 2 3.96 -10.58 -29.70
C ARG A 2 2.89 -9.53 -29.39
N ASN A 3 1.70 -9.65 -30.03
CA ASN A 3 0.54 -8.86 -29.64
C ASN A 3 0.30 -9.12 -28.15
N GLN A 4 0.46 -8.09 -27.34
CA GLN A 4 0.23 -8.17 -25.90
C GLN A 4 -1.28 -8.20 -25.70
N LYS A 5 -1.81 -9.39 -25.40
CA LYS A 5 -3.22 -9.58 -25.07
C LYS A 5 -3.48 -9.06 -23.67
N VAL A 6 -4.46 -8.19 -23.53
CA VAL A 6 -5.06 -7.85 -22.21
C VAL A 6 -6.23 -8.80 -22.01
N TYR A 7 -6.24 -9.50 -20.88
CA TYR A 7 -7.29 -10.47 -20.54
C TYR A 7 -8.45 -9.77 -19.87
N GLU A 8 -9.65 -10.24 -20.19
CA GLU A 8 -10.92 -9.74 -19.70
C GLU A 8 -11.67 -10.81 -18.88
N ALA A 9 -12.71 -10.39 -18.18
CA ALA A 9 -13.46 -11.26 -17.27
C ALA A 9 -14.13 -12.47 -17.98
N ASP A 10 -14.48 -12.30 -19.25
CA ASP A 10 -15.16 -13.33 -20.04
C ASP A 10 -14.19 -14.22 -20.83
N ASP A 11 -12.88 -13.95 -20.77
CA ASP A 11 -11.86 -14.88 -21.27
C ASP A 11 -11.87 -16.19 -20.45
N LYS A 12 -11.51 -17.29 -21.09
CA LYS A 12 -11.35 -18.56 -20.39
C LYS A 12 -10.10 -18.55 -19.52
N MET A 13 -10.21 -18.93 -18.26
CA MET A 13 -9.09 -19.00 -17.32
C MET A 13 -7.91 -19.82 -17.86
N ILE A 14 -8.20 -20.94 -18.53
CA ILE A 14 -7.17 -21.80 -19.13
C ILE A 14 -6.35 -21.07 -20.22
N SER A 15 -6.93 -20.09 -20.90
CA SER A 15 -6.23 -19.33 -21.96
C SER A 15 -5.11 -18.46 -21.37
N LEU A 16 -5.32 -17.87 -20.18
CA LEU A 16 -4.30 -17.10 -19.49
C LEU A 16 -3.05 -17.94 -19.23
N ILE A 17 -3.24 -19.18 -18.77
CA ILE A 17 -2.15 -20.09 -18.44
C ILE A 17 -1.44 -20.59 -19.72
N LYS A 18 -2.19 -20.92 -20.77
CA LYS A 18 -1.61 -21.37 -22.06
C LYS A 18 -0.77 -20.28 -22.72
N ASP A 19 -1.18 -19.04 -22.61
CA ASP A 19 -0.47 -17.92 -23.22
C ASP A 19 0.72 -17.48 -22.32
N ASN A 20 0.59 -17.63 -20.99
CA ASN A 20 1.65 -17.32 -20.03
C ASN A 20 1.55 -18.22 -18.78
N TYR A 21 2.37 -19.25 -18.72
CA TYR A 21 2.38 -20.20 -17.58
C TYR A 21 2.76 -19.58 -16.23
N ASN A 22 3.39 -18.40 -16.23
CA ASN A 22 3.72 -17.68 -15.01
C ASN A 22 2.46 -17.28 -14.21
N VAL A 23 1.29 -17.21 -14.85
CA VAL A 23 0.00 -16.98 -14.18
C VAL A 23 -0.31 -18.05 -13.13
N LEU A 24 0.22 -19.27 -13.25
CA LEU A 24 0.00 -20.36 -12.29
C LEU A 24 0.36 -19.95 -10.86
N GLN A 25 1.44 -19.22 -10.67
CA GLN A 25 1.82 -18.77 -9.34
C GLN A 25 0.87 -17.68 -8.81
N SER A 26 0.46 -16.75 -9.68
CA SER A 26 -0.56 -15.74 -9.31
C SER A 26 -1.87 -16.41 -8.88
N LEU A 27 -2.30 -17.48 -9.57
CA LEU A 27 -3.49 -18.24 -9.15
C LEU A 27 -3.35 -18.77 -7.73
N GLY A 28 -2.21 -19.40 -7.39
CA GLY A 28 -1.93 -19.89 -6.04
C GLY A 28 -1.98 -18.79 -4.98
N CYS A 29 -1.36 -17.64 -5.26
CA CYS A 29 -1.38 -16.48 -4.34
C CYS A 29 -2.78 -15.85 -4.18
N PHE A 30 -3.64 -15.92 -5.21
CA PHE A 30 -5.05 -15.56 -5.07
C PHE A 30 -5.90 -16.62 -4.39
N GLY A 31 -5.35 -17.80 -4.07
CA GLY A 31 -6.08 -18.94 -3.51
C GLY A 31 -6.96 -19.66 -4.52
N ILE A 32 -6.70 -19.49 -5.82
CA ILE A 32 -7.46 -20.11 -6.90
C ILE A 32 -6.94 -21.53 -7.12
N ASN A 33 -7.77 -22.52 -6.84
CA ASN A 33 -7.48 -23.91 -7.06
C ASN A 33 -7.56 -24.29 -8.54
N LEU A 34 -6.69 -25.20 -8.96
CA LEU A 34 -6.77 -25.79 -10.32
C LEU A 34 -8.00 -26.72 -10.42
N GLY A 35 -8.33 -27.11 -11.66
CA GLY A 35 -9.49 -27.96 -11.93
C GLY A 35 -10.77 -27.21 -12.32
N PHE A 36 -10.66 -25.96 -12.69
CA PHE A 36 -11.77 -25.08 -13.08
C PHE A 36 -12.35 -25.37 -14.49
N GLY A 37 -11.76 -26.30 -15.25
CA GLY A 37 -12.23 -26.67 -16.59
C GLY A 37 -12.17 -25.52 -17.59
N ASP A 38 -13.24 -25.35 -18.37
CA ASP A 38 -13.37 -24.33 -19.41
C ASP A 38 -14.07 -23.04 -18.93
N LYS A 39 -14.13 -22.81 -17.61
CA LYS A 39 -14.79 -21.64 -17.02
C LYS A 39 -14.09 -20.34 -17.38
N THR A 40 -14.86 -19.25 -17.38
CA THR A 40 -14.33 -17.90 -17.56
C THR A 40 -13.58 -17.43 -16.31
N VAL A 41 -12.74 -16.40 -16.46
CA VAL A 41 -12.05 -15.74 -15.35
C VAL A 41 -13.08 -15.27 -14.30
N ARG A 42 -14.15 -14.61 -14.73
CA ARG A 42 -15.25 -14.18 -13.86
C ARG A 42 -15.79 -15.32 -13.02
N THR A 43 -16.22 -16.39 -13.66
CA THR A 43 -16.83 -17.54 -12.97
C THR A 43 -15.87 -18.17 -11.95
N VAL A 44 -14.60 -18.35 -12.31
CA VAL A 44 -13.59 -18.91 -11.41
C VAL A 44 -13.34 -17.99 -10.22
N CYS A 45 -13.20 -16.70 -10.44
CA CYS A 45 -12.99 -15.72 -9.38
C CYS A 45 -14.18 -15.66 -8.42
N GLU A 46 -15.42 -15.61 -8.94
CA GLU A 46 -16.64 -15.62 -8.13
C GLU A 46 -16.77 -16.87 -7.26
N GLU A 47 -16.55 -18.06 -7.83
CA GLU A 47 -16.60 -19.33 -7.11
C GLU A 47 -15.55 -19.43 -5.98
N GLN A 48 -14.41 -18.74 -6.14
CA GLN A 48 -13.29 -18.77 -5.19
C GLN A 48 -13.22 -17.53 -4.29
N ASN A 49 -14.24 -16.65 -4.32
CA ASN A 49 -14.32 -15.41 -3.57
C ASN A 49 -13.14 -14.45 -3.81
N VAL A 50 -12.71 -14.36 -5.07
CA VAL A 50 -11.66 -13.45 -5.52
C VAL A 50 -12.30 -12.31 -6.30
N ASP A 51 -11.91 -11.08 -6.02
CA ASP A 51 -12.32 -9.93 -6.81
C ASP A 51 -11.74 -10.00 -8.21
N THR A 52 -12.61 -10.13 -9.21
CA THR A 52 -12.24 -10.35 -10.62
C THR A 52 -11.40 -9.21 -11.18
N LEU A 53 -11.73 -7.96 -10.83
CA LEU A 53 -11.00 -6.80 -11.31
C LEU A 53 -9.59 -6.77 -10.74
N THR A 54 -9.44 -7.01 -9.44
CA THR A 54 -8.13 -7.06 -8.78
C THR A 54 -7.26 -8.19 -9.33
N PHE A 55 -7.85 -9.38 -9.53
CA PHE A 55 -7.17 -10.51 -10.17
C PHE A 55 -6.65 -10.12 -11.57
N LEU A 56 -7.52 -9.61 -12.43
CA LEU A 56 -7.15 -9.21 -13.79
C LEU A 56 -6.13 -8.07 -13.82
N THR A 57 -6.24 -7.12 -12.90
CA THR A 57 -5.27 -6.02 -12.78
C THR A 57 -3.88 -6.57 -12.50
N VAL A 58 -3.73 -7.44 -11.49
CA VAL A 58 -2.44 -8.04 -11.14
C VAL A 58 -1.92 -8.94 -12.25
N VAL A 59 -2.75 -9.82 -12.81
CA VAL A 59 -2.34 -10.76 -13.86
C VAL A 59 -1.94 -10.04 -15.15
N ASN A 60 -2.74 -9.08 -15.61
CA ASN A 60 -2.38 -8.29 -16.80
C ASN A 60 -1.12 -7.46 -16.57
N PHE A 61 -0.93 -6.92 -15.36
CA PHE A 61 0.30 -6.22 -15.00
C PHE A 61 1.52 -7.15 -15.00
N THR A 62 1.42 -8.35 -14.44
CA THR A 62 2.53 -9.32 -14.45
C THR A 62 2.89 -9.82 -15.84
N ILE A 63 1.93 -9.87 -16.77
CA ILE A 63 2.15 -10.28 -18.16
C ILE A 63 2.68 -9.13 -19.03
N ASN A 64 2.13 -7.92 -18.89
CA ASN A 64 2.32 -6.80 -19.80
C ASN A 64 3.12 -5.63 -19.19
N GLY A 65 3.41 -5.67 -17.89
CA GLY A 65 4.10 -4.61 -17.16
C GLY A 65 3.32 -3.29 -17.14
N GLU A 66 4.03 -2.17 -17.14
CA GLU A 66 3.45 -0.81 -17.07
C GLU A 66 2.51 -0.44 -18.23
N ARG A 67 2.42 -1.28 -19.24
CA ARG A 67 1.50 -1.07 -20.38
C ARG A 67 0.07 -1.54 -20.10
N SER A 68 -0.14 -2.23 -18.99
CA SER A 68 -1.48 -2.63 -18.57
C SER A 68 -2.22 -1.46 -17.92
N PHE A 69 -3.52 -1.37 -18.21
CA PHE A 69 -4.39 -0.41 -17.54
C PHE A 69 -4.63 -0.86 -16.10
N ILE A 70 -4.46 0.07 -15.14
CA ILE A 70 -4.68 -0.17 -13.71
C ILE A 70 -5.85 0.71 -13.25
N ASP A 71 -7.00 0.11 -12.98
CA ASP A 71 -8.15 0.80 -12.37
C ASP A 71 -8.03 0.80 -10.84
N LEU A 72 -7.32 1.77 -10.31
CA LEU A 72 -7.16 1.95 -8.87
C LEU A 72 -8.47 2.37 -8.16
N ALA A 73 -9.49 2.83 -8.90
CA ALA A 73 -10.73 3.34 -8.28
C ALA A 73 -11.58 2.22 -7.71
N ASN A 74 -11.61 1.10 -8.43
CA ASN A 74 -12.49 -0.03 -8.15
C ASN A 74 -11.72 -1.27 -7.66
N LEU A 75 -10.41 -1.13 -7.41
CA LEU A 75 -9.56 -2.22 -6.95
C LEU A 75 -9.91 -2.61 -5.50
N SER A 76 -10.05 -3.91 -5.25
CA SER A 76 -10.26 -4.46 -3.91
C SER A 76 -8.94 -4.55 -3.13
N VAL A 77 -8.65 -3.55 -2.30
CA VAL A 77 -7.46 -3.56 -1.42
C VAL A 77 -7.43 -4.80 -0.53
N PRO A 78 -8.55 -5.28 0.07
CA PRO A 78 -8.53 -6.53 0.83
C PRO A 78 -8.11 -7.75 0.01
N THR A 79 -8.53 -7.87 -1.25
CA THR A 79 -8.13 -8.96 -2.14
C THR A 79 -6.64 -8.88 -2.49
N LEU A 80 -6.15 -7.67 -2.78
CA LEU A 80 -4.74 -7.44 -3.06
C LEU A 80 -3.85 -7.75 -1.85
N LEU A 81 -4.28 -7.35 -0.65
CA LEU A 81 -3.56 -7.65 0.59
C LEU A 81 -3.49 -9.16 0.87
N ARG A 82 -4.59 -9.90 0.64
CA ARG A 82 -4.57 -11.37 0.74
C ARG A 82 -3.60 -12.01 -0.25
N TYR A 83 -3.58 -11.52 -1.49
CA TYR A 83 -2.63 -11.97 -2.51
C TYR A 83 -1.17 -11.77 -2.06
N LEU A 84 -0.81 -10.60 -1.53
CA LEU A 84 0.54 -10.32 -1.06
C LEU A 84 0.92 -11.18 0.16
N LYS A 85 0.04 -11.34 1.14
CA LYS A 85 0.27 -12.23 2.28
C LYS A 85 0.51 -13.69 1.85
N ALA A 86 -0.31 -14.20 0.94
CA ALA A 86 -0.14 -15.55 0.40
C ALA A 86 1.17 -15.69 -0.40
N SER A 87 1.59 -14.64 -1.09
CA SER A 87 2.88 -14.58 -1.78
C SER A 87 4.06 -14.68 -0.79
N HIS A 88 4.00 -13.97 0.36
CA HIS A 88 5.01 -14.09 1.42
C HIS A 88 5.08 -15.50 2.01
N GLU A 89 3.93 -16.10 2.27
CA GLU A 89 3.85 -17.49 2.75
C GLU A 89 4.47 -18.47 1.75
N TYR A 90 4.16 -18.31 0.46
CA TYR A 90 4.75 -19.11 -0.60
C TYR A 90 6.29 -18.97 -0.63
N TYR A 91 6.82 -17.76 -0.60
CA TYR A 91 8.27 -17.56 -0.64
C TYR A 91 8.98 -18.07 0.61
N ASN A 92 8.53 -17.67 1.78
CA ASN A 92 9.18 -18.02 3.05
C ASN A 92 8.96 -19.49 3.43
N GLY A 93 7.76 -20.02 3.17
CA GLY A 93 7.38 -21.38 3.57
C GLY A 93 7.77 -22.46 2.56
N PHE A 94 7.87 -22.12 1.28
CA PHE A 94 8.10 -23.10 0.23
C PHE A 94 9.30 -22.78 -0.67
N GLN A 95 9.27 -21.66 -1.40
CA GLN A 95 10.20 -21.44 -2.51
C GLN A 95 11.65 -21.28 -2.07
N LEU A 96 11.92 -20.42 -1.07
CA LEU A 96 13.29 -20.21 -0.58
C LEU A 96 13.88 -21.47 0.07
N PRO A 97 13.16 -22.20 0.94
CA PRO A 97 13.62 -23.50 1.44
C PRO A 97 13.84 -24.56 0.34
N PHE A 98 12.96 -24.61 -0.65
CA PHE A 98 13.09 -25.54 -1.78
C PHE A 98 14.36 -25.28 -2.57
N ILE A 99 14.61 -24.03 -3.02
CA ILE A 99 15.83 -23.68 -3.75
C ILE A 99 17.07 -23.98 -2.92
N ARG A 100 17.04 -23.69 -1.61
CA ARG A 100 18.15 -24.00 -0.70
C ARG A 100 18.49 -25.49 -0.71
N LYS A 101 17.47 -26.33 -0.61
CA LYS A 101 17.63 -27.79 -0.63
C LYS A 101 18.22 -28.25 -1.98
N GLU A 102 17.63 -27.81 -3.09
CA GLU A 102 18.09 -28.14 -4.43
C GLU A 102 19.56 -27.72 -4.66
N LEU A 103 19.93 -26.53 -4.15
CA LEU A 103 21.30 -26.02 -4.23
C LEU A 103 22.26 -26.89 -3.41
N CYS A 104 21.90 -27.28 -2.18
CA CYS A 104 22.70 -28.21 -1.35
C CYS A 104 22.95 -29.55 -2.05
N GLU A 105 21.99 -30.05 -2.80
CA GLU A 105 22.08 -31.32 -3.51
C GLU A 105 22.81 -31.21 -4.86
N ALA A 106 22.92 -29.99 -5.43
CA ALA A 106 23.53 -29.72 -6.72
C ALA A 106 25.04 -29.41 -6.64
N ILE A 107 25.56 -29.08 -5.46
CA ILE A 107 26.96 -28.65 -5.28
C ILE A 107 27.64 -29.43 -4.15
N ASP A 108 28.99 -29.51 -4.18
CA ASP A 108 29.78 -30.01 -3.05
C ASP A 108 29.82 -28.93 -1.93
N ILE A 109 28.94 -29.08 -0.95
CA ILE A 109 28.82 -28.15 0.19
C ILE A 109 30.03 -28.21 1.15
N GLU A 110 30.87 -29.22 1.09
CA GLU A 110 32.07 -29.30 1.92
C GLU A 110 33.26 -28.52 1.34
N SER A 111 33.25 -28.26 0.03
CA SER A 111 34.27 -27.44 -0.61
C SER A 111 34.19 -25.98 -0.11
N SER A 112 35.33 -25.27 -0.19
CA SER A 112 35.38 -23.84 0.18
C SER A 112 34.42 -22.99 -0.65
N LEU A 113 34.29 -23.34 -1.96
CA LEU A 113 33.39 -22.62 -2.86
C LEU A 113 31.91 -22.94 -2.57
N GLY A 114 31.58 -24.22 -2.27
CA GLY A 114 30.24 -24.61 -1.89
C GLY A 114 29.78 -23.91 -0.58
N LYS A 115 30.66 -23.86 0.42
CA LYS A 115 30.39 -23.10 1.66
C LYS A 115 30.15 -21.62 1.40
N LEU A 116 30.90 -21.00 0.50
CA LEU A 116 30.67 -19.59 0.10
C LEU A 116 29.33 -19.41 -0.59
N ILE A 117 28.99 -20.28 -1.54
CA ILE A 117 27.71 -20.24 -2.28
C ILE A 117 26.54 -20.35 -1.29
N MET A 118 26.57 -21.32 -0.38
CA MET A 118 25.50 -21.50 0.62
C MET A 118 25.38 -20.30 1.55
N LYS A 119 26.50 -19.72 1.99
CA LYS A 119 26.50 -18.52 2.82
C LYS A 119 25.86 -17.32 2.10
N LEU A 120 26.16 -17.14 0.82
CA LEU A 120 25.57 -16.06 0.01
C LEU A 120 24.06 -16.27 -0.19
N TYR A 121 23.66 -17.51 -0.47
CA TYR A 121 22.23 -17.85 -0.58
C TYR A 121 21.48 -17.61 0.74
N ASP A 122 22.01 -18.09 1.86
CA ASP A 122 21.39 -17.91 3.17
C ASP A 122 21.29 -16.42 3.56
N ALA A 123 22.28 -15.62 3.20
CA ALA A 123 22.25 -14.17 3.41
C ALA A 123 21.18 -13.48 2.53
N TYR A 124 21.01 -13.93 1.28
CA TYR A 124 19.95 -13.47 0.39
C TYR A 124 18.56 -13.86 0.93
N ALA A 125 18.34 -15.13 1.24
CA ALA A 125 17.07 -15.62 1.77
C ALA A 125 16.67 -14.91 3.08
N LYS A 126 17.64 -14.65 3.96
CA LYS A 126 17.44 -13.88 5.19
C LYS A 126 17.02 -12.44 4.91
N ALA A 127 17.60 -11.78 3.91
CA ALA A 127 17.23 -10.40 3.56
C ALA A 127 15.77 -10.33 3.08
N ILE A 128 15.37 -11.22 2.15
CA ILE A 128 13.98 -11.32 1.67
C ILE A 128 13.01 -11.60 2.82
N THR A 129 13.31 -12.62 3.66
CA THR A 129 12.46 -12.95 4.81
C THR A 129 12.34 -11.79 5.80
N SER A 130 13.40 -11.01 6.01
CA SER A 130 13.37 -9.86 6.91
C SER A 130 12.53 -8.71 6.35
N HIS A 131 12.60 -8.48 5.05
CA HIS A 131 11.79 -7.51 4.34
C HIS A 131 10.29 -7.86 4.43
N MET A 132 9.90 -9.06 4.05
CA MET A 132 8.52 -9.53 4.14
C MET A 132 7.97 -9.50 5.57
N LYS A 133 8.79 -9.85 6.57
CA LYS A 133 8.39 -9.73 7.99
C LYS A 133 8.18 -8.29 8.43
N PHE A 134 8.92 -7.35 7.89
CA PHE A 134 8.68 -5.92 8.16
C PHE A 134 7.31 -5.51 7.62
N GLU A 135 6.97 -5.90 6.40
CA GLU A 135 5.67 -5.62 5.81
C GLU A 135 4.51 -6.24 6.58
N GLU A 136 4.63 -7.51 6.95
CA GLU A 136 3.64 -8.22 7.78
C GLU A 136 3.41 -7.59 9.15
N LYS A 137 4.45 -6.99 9.74
CA LYS A 137 4.37 -6.39 11.08
C LYS A 137 3.95 -4.93 11.07
N MET A 138 4.31 -4.19 10.04
CA MET A 138 4.15 -2.72 10.00
C MET A 138 3.17 -2.29 8.92
N VAL A 139 3.37 -2.74 7.67
CA VAL A 139 2.63 -2.23 6.52
C VAL A 139 1.23 -2.83 6.43
N PHE A 140 1.11 -4.15 6.50
CA PHE A 140 -0.19 -4.81 6.38
C PHE A 140 -1.15 -4.45 7.51
N PRO A 141 -0.75 -4.41 8.79
CA PRO A 141 -1.62 -3.94 9.86
C PRO A 141 -2.01 -2.45 9.73
N TYR A 142 -1.14 -1.63 9.17
CA TYR A 142 -1.48 -0.25 8.85
C TYR A 142 -2.59 -0.18 7.79
N ILE A 143 -2.46 -0.96 6.71
CA ILE A 143 -3.47 -1.03 5.65
C ILE A 143 -4.82 -1.55 6.20
N GLU A 144 -4.80 -2.56 7.07
CA GLU A 144 -6.01 -3.11 7.69
C GLU A 144 -6.75 -2.05 8.52
N ARG A 145 -6.05 -1.30 9.36
CA ARG A 145 -6.65 -0.17 10.11
C ARG A 145 -7.17 0.93 9.18
N LEU A 146 -6.45 1.21 8.11
CA LEU A 146 -6.89 2.20 7.13
C LEU A 146 -8.18 1.79 6.41
N LEU A 147 -8.39 0.48 6.19
CA LEU A 147 -9.65 -0.06 5.65
C LEU A 147 -10.82 0.09 6.63
N GLU A 148 -10.55 0.11 7.95
CA GLU A 148 -11.53 0.40 9.02
C GLU A 148 -11.78 1.90 9.19
N GLY A 149 -11.12 2.75 8.42
CA GLY A 149 -11.26 4.21 8.46
C GLY A 149 -10.35 4.91 9.48
N GLU A 150 -9.44 4.17 10.13
CA GLU A 150 -8.49 4.72 11.08
C GLU A 150 -7.31 5.37 10.35
N LEU A 151 -6.99 6.62 10.68
CA LEU A 151 -5.80 7.33 10.22
C LEU A 151 -4.73 7.32 11.32
N SER A 152 -3.49 7.03 10.95
CA SER A 152 -2.35 7.15 11.86
C SER A 152 -1.73 8.55 11.76
N ASP A 153 -1.51 9.20 12.89
CA ASP A 153 -0.83 10.52 12.91
C ASP A 153 0.68 10.42 12.69
N ASN A 154 1.27 9.21 12.84
CA ASN A 154 2.72 9.01 12.88
C ASN A 154 3.28 8.12 11.76
N TYR A 155 2.46 7.58 10.86
CA TYR A 155 2.88 6.70 9.78
C TYR A 155 2.05 6.97 8.53
N ASP A 156 2.73 7.15 7.41
CA ASP A 156 2.14 7.21 6.08
C ASP A 156 2.81 6.19 5.15
N ILE A 157 2.15 5.86 4.06
CA ILE A 157 2.65 4.88 3.11
C ILE A 157 3.89 5.38 2.34
N ASP A 158 4.17 6.68 2.29
CA ASP A 158 5.37 7.22 1.66
C ASP A 158 6.65 6.86 2.43
N THR A 159 6.54 6.59 3.73
CA THR A 159 7.65 6.08 4.54
C THR A 159 8.08 4.68 4.11
N TYR A 160 7.14 3.86 3.62
CA TYR A 160 7.40 2.51 3.12
C TYR A 160 8.18 2.50 1.80
N SER A 161 7.85 3.39 0.86
CA SER A 161 8.39 3.38 -0.52
C SER A 161 9.92 3.53 -0.62
N LYS A 162 10.60 3.88 0.48
CA LYS A 162 12.05 4.11 0.53
C LYS A 162 12.88 2.84 0.76
N HIS A 163 12.26 1.70 1.01
CA HIS A 163 12.95 0.49 1.47
C HIS A 163 13.15 -0.58 0.39
N HIS A 164 12.65 -0.39 -0.83
CA HIS A 164 12.78 -1.33 -1.94
C HIS A 164 14.07 -1.09 -2.75
N GLY A 165 14.89 -2.12 -3.00
CA GLY A 165 15.89 -2.06 -4.07
C GLY A 165 17.29 -2.65 -3.86
N GLN A 166 17.67 -3.20 -2.71
CA GLN A 166 19.05 -3.70 -2.50
C GLN A 166 19.23 -5.24 -2.62
N GLU A 167 18.15 -6.00 -2.69
CA GLU A 167 18.21 -7.47 -2.61
C GLU A 167 18.72 -8.13 -3.90
N GLY A 168 18.49 -7.52 -5.05
CA GLY A 168 18.87 -8.06 -6.37
C GLY A 168 20.37 -8.18 -6.62
N GLU A 169 21.23 -7.39 -5.97
CA GLU A 169 22.68 -7.45 -6.19
C GLU A 169 23.30 -8.74 -5.67
N ARG A 170 22.90 -9.20 -4.48
CA ARG A 170 23.43 -10.42 -3.85
C ARG A 170 23.11 -11.67 -4.66
N LEU A 171 21.89 -11.76 -5.20
CA LEU A 171 21.50 -12.91 -6.03
C LEU A 171 22.21 -12.90 -7.37
N ARG A 172 22.48 -11.73 -7.93
CA ARG A 172 23.26 -11.58 -9.17
C ARG A 172 24.72 -12.03 -8.97
N GLU A 173 25.32 -11.67 -7.85
CA GLU A 173 26.66 -12.13 -7.46
C GLU A 173 26.71 -13.66 -7.28
N LEU A 174 25.74 -14.23 -6.54
CA LEU A 174 25.61 -15.68 -6.33
C LEU A 174 25.54 -16.43 -7.68
N LYS A 175 24.66 -16.02 -8.60
CA LYS A 175 24.54 -16.62 -9.94
C LYS A 175 25.84 -16.53 -10.72
N SER A 176 26.50 -15.38 -10.66
CA SER A 176 27.79 -15.18 -11.35
C SER A 176 28.89 -16.12 -10.82
N ILE A 177 28.95 -16.33 -9.51
CA ILE A 177 29.90 -17.24 -8.88
C ILE A 177 29.63 -18.69 -9.31
N ILE A 178 28.38 -19.14 -9.26
CA ILE A 178 27.99 -20.48 -9.66
C ILE A 178 28.37 -20.74 -11.12
N ILE A 179 27.99 -19.83 -12.04
CA ILE A 179 28.18 -20.01 -13.48
C ILE A 179 29.66 -19.99 -13.86
N LYS A 180 30.48 -19.15 -13.21
CA LYS A 180 31.86 -18.93 -13.64
C LYS A 180 32.89 -19.84 -12.96
N TYR A 181 32.65 -20.23 -11.73
CA TYR A 181 33.70 -20.81 -10.89
C TYR A 181 33.37 -22.17 -10.31
N LEU A 182 32.11 -22.61 -10.35
CA LEU A 182 31.76 -23.92 -9.84
C LEU A 182 32.27 -25.00 -10.82
N PRO A 183 33.15 -25.94 -10.37
CA PRO A 183 33.58 -27.06 -11.17
C PRO A 183 32.37 -27.93 -11.50
N SER A 184 32.10 -28.17 -12.79
CA SER A 184 31.01 -29.06 -13.19
C SER A 184 31.58 -30.43 -13.55
N ASP A 185 31.06 -31.47 -12.91
CA ASP A 185 31.10 -32.79 -13.48
C ASP A 185 29.80 -33.09 -14.24
N LYS A 186 29.84 -34.07 -15.12
CA LYS A 186 28.69 -34.41 -15.96
C LYS A 186 27.47 -34.88 -15.16
N LEU A 187 27.68 -35.38 -13.94
CA LEU A 187 26.61 -35.97 -13.13
C LEU A 187 25.74 -34.91 -12.44
N HIS A 188 26.37 -33.83 -11.99
CA HIS A 188 25.69 -32.74 -11.24
C HIS A 188 25.20 -31.60 -12.13
N ASN A 189 25.65 -31.53 -13.39
CA ASN A 189 25.38 -30.39 -14.27
C ASN A 189 23.87 -30.22 -14.56
N ASN A 190 23.11 -31.30 -14.73
CA ASN A 190 21.66 -31.21 -14.99
C ASN A 190 20.91 -30.67 -13.77
N LYS A 191 21.25 -31.12 -12.56
CA LYS A 191 20.65 -30.65 -11.33
C LYS A 191 21.00 -29.19 -11.07
N LEU A 192 22.23 -28.83 -11.23
CA LEU A 192 22.69 -27.45 -11.10
C LEU A 192 22.00 -26.52 -12.10
N SER A 193 21.84 -26.94 -13.35
CA SER A 193 21.11 -26.17 -14.36
C SER A 193 19.64 -25.99 -14.00
N ALA A 194 18.98 -27.02 -13.48
CA ALA A 194 17.60 -26.92 -12.99
C ALA A 194 17.49 -25.97 -11.80
N THR A 195 18.40 -26.09 -10.83
CA THR A 195 18.44 -25.19 -9.65
C THR A 195 18.70 -23.73 -10.06
N LEU A 196 19.59 -23.49 -11.02
CA LEU A 196 19.82 -22.15 -11.55
C LEU A 196 18.57 -21.60 -12.22
N TYR A 197 17.84 -22.43 -12.98
CA TYR A 197 16.57 -22.03 -13.59
C TYR A 197 15.54 -21.60 -12.51
N ASP A 198 15.43 -22.35 -11.41
CA ASP A 198 14.57 -21.99 -10.28
C ASP A 198 15.01 -20.69 -9.61
N ILE A 199 16.32 -20.45 -9.47
CA ILE A 199 16.87 -19.19 -8.95
C ILE A 199 16.50 -18.01 -9.85
N TYR A 200 16.60 -18.14 -11.18
CA TYR A 200 16.23 -17.09 -12.13
C TYR A 200 14.72 -16.82 -12.10
N ASN A 201 13.91 -17.86 -12.10
CA ASN A 201 12.45 -17.71 -11.99
C ASN A 201 12.06 -17.04 -10.69
N ASN A 202 12.67 -17.41 -9.56
CA ASN A 202 12.41 -16.80 -8.25
C ASN A 202 12.78 -15.30 -8.24
N GLU A 203 13.90 -14.92 -8.87
CA GLU A 203 14.29 -13.51 -9.00
C GLU A 203 13.24 -12.71 -9.79
N ASP A 204 12.79 -13.24 -10.92
CA ASP A 204 11.78 -12.59 -11.75
C ASP A 204 10.46 -12.41 -11.00
N TRP A 205 10.07 -13.40 -10.23
CA TRP A 205 8.86 -13.35 -9.41
C TRP A 205 8.96 -12.35 -8.26
N LEU A 206 10.07 -12.30 -7.55
CA LEU A 206 10.29 -11.32 -6.48
C LEU A 206 10.32 -9.90 -7.05
N ARG A 207 10.90 -9.71 -8.24
CA ARG A 207 10.85 -8.43 -8.94
C ARG A 207 9.40 -8.04 -9.28
N LEU A 208 8.60 -8.96 -9.83
CA LEU A 208 7.19 -8.72 -10.15
C LEU A 208 6.36 -8.45 -8.89
N HIS A 209 6.65 -9.14 -7.76
CA HIS A 209 6.02 -8.89 -6.47
C HIS A 209 6.28 -7.45 -6.01
N ALA A 210 7.53 -7.01 -5.99
CA ALA A 210 7.88 -5.63 -5.64
C ALA A 210 7.24 -4.60 -6.60
N GLU A 211 7.17 -4.90 -7.91
CA GLU A 211 6.49 -4.04 -8.88
C GLU A 211 4.96 -3.95 -8.62
N VAL A 212 4.30 -5.04 -8.19
CA VAL A 212 2.88 -5.01 -7.79
C VAL A 212 2.69 -4.12 -6.57
N GLU A 213 3.59 -4.18 -5.60
CA GLU A 213 3.56 -3.31 -4.43
C GLU A 213 3.75 -1.84 -4.82
N ASP A 214 4.77 -1.53 -5.60
CA ASP A 214 5.09 -0.17 -5.99
C ASP A 214 4.06 0.47 -6.94
N LYS A 215 3.54 -0.29 -7.89
CA LYS A 215 2.71 0.23 -8.99
C LYS A 215 1.20 0.05 -8.77
N ILE A 216 0.80 -0.89 -7.92
CA ILE A 216 -0.61 -1.17 -7.66
C ILE A 216 -0.96 -0.89 -6.20
N LEU A 217 -0.27 -1.50 -5.23
CA LEU A 217 -0.60 -1.35 -3.82
C LEU A 217 -0.38 0.09 -3.33
N LEU A 218 0.82 0.63 -3.47
CA LEU A 218 1.16 1.97 -3.00
C LEU A 218 0.20 3.04 -3.50
N PRO A 219 -0.12 3.15 -4.82
CA PRO A 219 -1.08 4.12 -5.31
C PRO A 219 -2.51 3.88 -4.80
N ALA A 220 -2.92 2.61 -4.62
CA ALA A 220 -4.24 2.29 -4.07
C ALA A 220 -4.36 2.74 -2.60
N ILE A 221 -3.30 2.54 -1.80
CA ILE A 221 -3.27 2.96 -0.39
C ILE A 221 -3.25 4.47 -0.26
N LYS A 222 -2.43 5.19 -1.05
CA LYS A 222 -2.45 6.66 -1.08
C LYS A 222 -3.85 7.21 -1.35
N ARG A 223 -4.57 6.61 -2.29
CA ARG A 223 -5.94 6.99 -2.59
C ARG A 223 -6.90 6.71 -1.43
N LEU A 224 -6.70 5.61 -0.71
CA LEU A 224 -7.49 5.27 0.47
C LEU A 224 -7.20 6.24 1.63
N GLU A 225 -5.94 6.61 1.86
CA GLU A 225 -5.56 7.66 2.82
C GLU A 225 -6.24 8.99 2.51
N ASP A 226 -6.19 9.43 1.24
CA ASP A 226 -6.83 10.68 0.81
C ASP A 226 -8.35 10.65 0.99
N LYS A 227 -8.98 9.50 0.72
CA LYS A 227 -10.42 9.31 0.95
C LYS A 227 -10.76 9.41 2.44
N ASN A 228 -9.98 8.75 3.30
CA ASN A 228 -10.20 8.77 4.75
C ASN A 228 -9.93 10.16 5.34
N LYS A 229 -8.89 10.87 4.87
CA LYS A 229 -8.64 12.28 5.24
C LYS A 229 -9.83 13.16 4.88
N LYS A 230 -10.37 13.04 3.68
CA LYS A 230 -11.55 13.80 3.22
C LYS A 230 -12.83 13.39 3.96
N GLY A 231 -13.04 12.09 4.18
CA GLY A 231 -14.16 11.55 4.95
C GLY A 231 -14.14 11.99 6.42
N GLY A 232 -12.95 11.95 7.04
CA GLY A 232 -12.75 12.43 8.42
C GLY A 232 -13.02 13.92 8.60
N VAL A 233 -12.71 14.76 7.59
CA VAL A 233 -13.10 16.17 7.58
C VAL A 233 -14.62 16.32 7.46
N GLY A 234 -15.26 15.56 6.56
CA GLY A 234 -16.71 15.55 6.41
C GLY A 234 -17.45 15.10 7.68
N GLN A 235 -16.95 14.05 8.36
CA GLN A 235 -17.52 13.58 9.62
C GLN A 235 -17.34 14.62 10.76
N LYS A 236 -16.16 15.24 10.87
CA LYS A 236 -15.92 16.33 11.81
C LYS A 236 -16.83 17.52 11.56
N ILE A 237 -17.08 17.86 10.28
CA ILE A 237 -18.05 18.92 9.89
C ILE A 237 -19.48 18.49 10.29
N SER A 238 -19.87 17.25 10.02
CA SER A 238 -21.20 16.71 10.39
C SER A 238 -21.39 16.69 11.91
N ASP A 239 -20.40 16.27 12.69
CA ASP A 239 -20.42 16.27 14.16
C ASP A 239 -20.43 17.69 14.73
N MET A 240 -19.74 18.65 14.09
CA MET A 240 -19.82 20.08 14.40
C MET A 240 -21.20 20.65 14.09
N LEU A 241 -21.80 20.27 12.97
CA LEU A 241 -23.17 20.65 12.58
C LEU A 241 -24.20 20.12 13.58
N ALA A 242 -24.07 18.86 14.00
CA ALA A 242 -24.96 18.25 14.99
C ALA A 242 -24.83 18.91 16.39
N LYS A 243 -23.61 19.36 16.75
CA LYS A 243 -23.35 20.09 18.00
C LYS A 243 -23.70 21.57 17.92
N SER A 244 -23.76 22.16 16.72
CA SER A 244 -23.99 23.59 16.54
C SER A 244 -25.44 24.02 16.84
N SER A 245 -26.41 23.09 16.79
CA SER A 245 -27.80 23.38 17.19
C SER A 245 -27.93 23.64 18.70
N ASP A 246 -26.95 23.18 19.53
CA ASP A 246 -26.97 23.33 20.99
C ASP A 246 -25.98 24.39 21.50
N THR A 247 -25.03 24.84 20.68
CA THR A 247 -23.91 25.71 21.11
C THR A 247 -24.06 27.17 20.72
N SER A 248 -25.05 27.54 19.89
CA SER A 248 -25.29 28.96 19.54
C SER A 248 -25.71 29.80 20.74
N GLU A 249 -26.26 29.18 21.81
CA GLU A 249 -26.62 29.84 23.08
C GLU A 249 -25.42 29.96 24.05
N LEU A 250 -24.28 29.30 23.79
CA LEU A 250 -23.14 29.25 24.71
C LEU A 250 -22.12 30.36 24.51
N LEU A 251 -22.08 31.01 23.32
CA LEU A 251 -21.15 32.08 23.00
C LEU A 251 -21.75 33.45 23.27
N GLY A 252 -21.05 34.27 24.08
CA GLY A 252 -21.40 35.66 24.24
C GLY A 252 -21.17 36.49 22.96
N GLU A 253 -21.88 37.62 22.78
CA GLU A 253 -21.79 38.46 21.60
C GLU A 253 -20.33 38.90 21.29
N ARG A 254 -19.54 39.20 22.32
CA ARG A 254 -18.10 39.52 22.16
C ARG A 254 -17.25 38.37 21.67
N GLU A 255 -17.60 37.14 21.99
CA GLU A 255 -16.91 35.96 21.46
C GLU A 255 -17.25 35.71 20.00
N LYS A 256 -18.50 35.99 19.59
CA LYS A 256 -18.93 35.94 18.18
C LYS A 256 -18.18 36.99 17.32
N GLU A 257 -18.10 38.25 17.82
CA GLU A 257 -17.34 39.32 17.15
C GLU A 257 -15.86 38.96 16.95
N VAL A 258 -15.23 38.33 17.98
CA VAL A 258 -13.85 37.87 17.88
C VAL A 258 -13.71 36.75 16.86
N ILE A 259 -14.67 35.81 16.75
CA ILE A 259 -14.67 34.77 15.72
C ILE A 259 -14.76 35.38 14.33
N VAL A 260 -15.67 36.32 14.11
CA VAL A 260 -15.81 37.03 12.81
C VAL A 260 -14.50 37.70 12.38
N ALA A 261 -13.88 38.46 13.28
CA ALA A 261 -12.62 39.13 12.99
C ALA A 261 -11.47 38.14 12.73
N LEU A 262 -11.40 37.00 13.46
CA LEU A 262 -10.43 35.94 13.23
C LEU A 262 -10.56 35.31 11.85
N VAL A 263 -11.80 35.05 11.43
CA VAL A 263 -12.11 34.41 10.14
C VAL A 263 -11.82 35.37 8.97
N GLN A 264 -11.87 36.70 9.21
CA GLN A 264 -11.43 37.72 8.27
C GLN A 264 -9.90 37.88 8.19
N GLY A 265 -9.14 37.08 8.96
CA GLY A 265 -7.68 37.07 8.93
C GLY A 265 -7.00 38.10 9.82
N MET A 266 -7.72 38.74 10.75
CA MET A 266 -7.15 39.76 11.62
C MET A 266 -6.25 39.15 12.70
N SER A 267 -5.11 39.78 12.95
CA SER A 267 -4.23 39.45 14.08
C SER A 267 -4.86 39.89 15.43
N ASN A 268 -4.36 39.35 16.53
CA ASN A 268 -4.86 39.75 17.87
C ASN A 268 -4.80 41.24 18.13
N LYS A 269 -3.83 41.96 17.56
CA LYS A 269 -3.66 43.38 17.70
C LYS A 269 -4.72 44.17 16.90
N GLU A 270 -4.95 43.75 15.63
CA GLU A 270 -6.00 44.30 14.79
C GLU A 270 -7.40 44.08 15.35
N ILE A 271 -7.66 42.88 15.92
CA ILE A 271 -8.93 42.59 16.61
C ILE A 271 -9.11 43.49 17.82
N ALA A 272 -8.06 43.71 18.61
CA ALA A 272 -8.09 44.57 19.77
C ALA A 272 -8.42 46.02 19.40
N GLU A 273 -7.80 46.53 18.32
CA GLU A 273 -8.09 47.88 17.78
C GLU A 273 -9.51 47.94 17.21
N HIS A 274 -9.92 46.95 16.43
CA HIS A 274 -11.25 46.86 15.78
C HIS A 274 -12.41 46.83 16.79
N LEU A 275 -12.24 46.02 17.86
CA LEU A 275 -13.26 45.87 18.91
C LEU A 275 -13.11 46.83 20.09
N CYS A 276 -12.13 47.73 20.06
CA CYS A 276 -11.84 48.68 21.13
C CYS A 276 -11.60 48.02 22.51
N ILE A 277 -10.84 46.92 22.54
CA ILE A 277 -10.48 46.16 23.76
C ILE A 277 -8.95 45.95 23.84
N ALA A 278 -8.46 45.55 25.01
CA ALA A 278 -7.04 45.23 25.16
C ALA A 278 -6.68 43.90 24.44
N THR A 279 -5.47 43.81 23.89
CA THR A 279 -4.97 42.58 23.23
C THR A 279 -5.04 41.35 24.12
N ASN A 280 -4.76 41.51 25.43
CA ASN A 280 -4.91 40.42 26.41
C ASN A 280 -6.36 39.95 26.57
N THR A 281 -7.34 40.84 26.38
CA THR A 281 -8.76 40.49 26.38
C THR A 281 -9.12 39.64 25.15
N VAL A 282 -8.57 39.97 23.98
CA VAL A 282 -8.72 39.13 22.76
C VAL A 282 -8.17 37.73 22.99
N ILE A 283 -6.98 37.62 23.58
CA ILE A 283 -6.35 36.32 23.90
C ILE A 283 -7.24 35.50 24.86
N THR A 284 -7.84 36.18 25.83
CA THR A 284 -8.77 35.52 26.78
C THR A 284 -10.04 35.04 26.08
N HIS A 285 -10.65 35.85 25.21
CA HIS A 285 -11.79 35.44 24.40
C HIS A 285 -11.46 34.24 23.52
N ARG A 286 -10.33 34.25 22.81
CA ARG A 286 -9.88 33.13 21.98
C ARG A 286 -9.72 31.84 22.78
N ARG A 287 -9.16 31.90 23.99
CA ARG A 287 -9.03 30.74 24.89
C ARG A 287 -10.40 30.22 25.33
N ASN A 288 -11.32 31.11 25.64
CA ASN A 288 -12.68 30.75 26.02
C ASN A 288 -13.45 30.14 24.86
N ILE A 289 -13.34 30.71 23.66
CA ILE A 289 -13.91 30.17 22.42
C ILE A 289 -13.39 28.74 22.17
N ALA A 290 -12.08 28.55 22.21
CA ALA A 290 -11.47 27.23 22.00
C ALA A 290 -11.95 26.21 23.03
N ARG A 291 -12.10 26.61 24.31
CA ARG A 291 -12.63 25.74 25.38
C ARG A 291 -14.11 25.44 25.19
N LYS A 292 -14.94 26.41 24.84
CA LYS A 292 -16.40 26.24 24.67
C LYS A 292 -16.73 25.42 23.43
N LEU A 293 -16.06 25.69 22.32
CA LEU A 293 -16.32 25.03 21.04
C LEU A 293 -15.50 23.75 20.82
N GLN A 294 -14.45 23.53 21.62
CA GLN A 294 -13.47 22.46 21.41
C GLN A 294 -12.81 22.54 20.00
N ILE A 295 -12.70 23.77 19.45
CA ILE A 295 -12.10 24.05 18.14
C ILE A 295 -10.80 24.82 18.38
N HIS A 296 -9.67 24.24 17.90
CA HIS A 296 -8.34 24.79 18.13
C HIS A 296 -7.66 25.29 16.85
N SER A 297 -8.25 25.08 15.66
CA SER A 297 -7.70 25.52 14.35
C SER A 297 -8.47 26.70 13.76
N ALA A 298 -7.76 27.57 13.02
CA ALA A 298 -8.39 28.67 12.29
C ALA A 298 -9.40 28.14 11.26
N ALA A 299 -9.07 27.07 10.52
CA ALA A 299 -9.97 26.45 9.57
C ALA A 299 -11.25 25.94 10.23
N GLY A 300 -11.15 25.32 11.41
CA GLY A 300 -12.32 24.87 12.17
C GLY A 300 -13.21 26.04 12.61
N LEU A 301 -12.62 27.15 13.06
CA LEU A 301 -13.39 28.37 13.42
C LEU A 301 -14.06 29.00 12.19
N THR A 302 -13.41 28.97 11.03
CA THR A 302 -13.99 29.45 9.76
C THR A 302 -15.23 28.65 9.39
N ILE A 303 -15.15 27.33 9.44
CA ILE A 303 -16.29 26.44 9.19
C ILE A 303 -17.42 26.70 10.20
N TYR A 304 -17.09 26.82 11.50
CA TYR A 304 -18.07 27.13 12.52
C TYR A 304 -18.80 28.45 12.26
N ALA A 305 -18.06 29.51 11.86
CA ALA A 305 -18.61 30.83 11.58
C ALA A 305 -19.58 30.80 10.38
N ILE A 306 -19.24 30.09 9.31
CA ILE A 306 -20.09 29.95 8.11
C ILE A 306 -21.37 29.18 8.46
N VAL A 307 -21.25 28.04 9.14
CA VAL A 307 -22.36 27.16 9.49
C VAL A 307 -23.38 27.85 10.42
N ASN A 308 -22.87 28.68 11.35
CA ASN A 308 -23.73 29.43 12.29
C ASN A 308 -24.15 30.82 11.76
N ASN A 309 -23.97 31.08 10.45
CA ASN A 309 -24.29 32.35 9.78
C ASN A 309 -23.66 33.58 10.44
N LEU A 310 -22.48 33.42 11.08
CA LEU A 310 -21.72 34.53 11.63
C LEU A 310 -20.95 35.29 10.53
N VAL A 311 -20.63 34.60 9.42
CA VAL A 311 -19.90 35.14 8.26
C VAL A 311 -20.47 34.56 7.00
N ASP A 312 -20.60 35.36 5.93
CA ASP A 312 -20.93 34.85 4.59
C ASP A 312 -19.66 34.23 3.95
N ILE A 313 -19.86 33.12 3.24
CA ILE A 313 -18.75 32.39 2.57
C ILE A 313 -17.97 33.29 1.59
N SER A 314 -18.67 34.28 0.99
CA SER A 314 -18.06 35.25 0.06
C SER A 314 -17.13 36.26 0.76
N SER A 315 -17.20 36.40 2.08
CA SER A 315 -16.43 37.38 2.87
C SER A 315 -15.16 36.77 3.49
N VAL A 316 -14.95 35.44 3.32
CA VAL A 316 -13.78 34.74 3.87
C VAL A 316 -12.61 34.85 2.90
N LYS A 317 -11.49 35.40 3.34
CA LYS A 317 -10.21 35.34 2.60
C LYS A 317 -9.60 33.92 2.81
N LEU A 318 -9.62 33.10 1.78
CA LEU A 318 -8.93 31.80 1.73
C LEU A 318 -7.43 31.99 1.46
#